data_bcc594bbd1ce27cf7209c46bf7179848
#
_entry.id   bcc594bbd1ce27cf7209c46bf7179848
#
_cell.length_a   1.000
_cell.length_b   1.000
_cell.length_c   1.000
_cell.angle_alpha   90.00
_cell.angle_beta   90.00
_cell.angle_gamma   90.00
#
_symmetry.space_group_name_H-M   'P 1'
#
loop_
_entity.id
_entity.type
_entity.pdbx_description
1 polymer ?
#
loop_
_entity_poly.entity_id
_entity_poly.type
_entity_poly.pdbx_seq_one_letter_code
_entity_poly.pdbx_strand_id
1 'polypeptide(L)'
;MARKKTEKTVPAAPQMRGVIAGAGEVAEQPITETLRQNFMPYAMSVILSRAIPEIDGFKPSHRKLLYTMYKMGLLGANHRTKSANIVGETMKLNPHGDAAIYDTMVRLSRGYEALLHPYVDSKGNFGKFYSRDMAWAASRYTEARLDDICAELFRDIDKDTVDFVDNYDGTLKEPTLLPAAFPSVLVNANTGIAVSMASSICPFNIKEVCETTIALMQNPDHDLLITLPAPDFPGGGQILCDRAALNQIYRTGRGSLRVRGTYRYDKASNCIDVLQIPPTATVEAIIEKIIDLVKGGKIREIADVRDETGLDGLKITIDLKRGADPEKLMARLFRMTPLEDAFSCNFNVLIGDVPRVLGVRELLQEWTAFRVECVRRRTHFDLTKKKDRLHLLQALQKILLDIDKAVQIVRATEEEAEVVPNLMIGFGIDEPQAEYVAEIKLRHLNREYILKQLAAVEQLQAEIADLEDVLARKSRVQSIIIAELRAIAQKYRSEEHTSELQ
;
A
#
# COMPACT_ATOMS: atom_id res chain seq x y z
N MET A 1 -38.13 4.51 77.47
CA MET A 1 -38.03 3.30 76.64
C MET A 1 -37.23 3.70 75.39
N ALA A 2 -35.97 3.39 75.36
CA ALA A 2 -35.06 3.72 74.24
C ALA A 2 -35.00 2.48 73.29
N ARG A 3 -35.36 2.70 71.99
CA ARG A 3 -35.28 1.71 70.95
C ARG A 3 -33.78 1.56 70.53
N LYS A 4 -33.20 0.38 70.73
CA LYS A 4 -31.90 -0.05 70.18
C LYS A 4 -31.97 -0.06 68.65
N LYS A 5 -31.13 0.72 67.96
CA LYS A 5 -30.85 0.56 66.52
C LYS A 5 -30.06 -0.74 66.33
N THR A 6 -30.61 -1.68 65.59
CA THR A 6 -29.90 -2.83 65.05
C THR A 6 -28.99 -2.38 63.92
N GLU A 7 -27.69 -2.50 64.10
CA GLU A 7 -26.72 -2.38 63.04
C GLU A 7 -26.94 -3.50 62.02
N LYS A 8 -27.20 -3.12 60.77
CA LYS A 8 -27.22 -4.07 59.64
C LYS A 8 -25.77 -4.48 59.36
N THR A 9 -25.42 -5.75 59.67
CA THR A 9 -24.20 -6.36 59.20
C THR A 9 -24.20 -6.39 57.70
N VAL A 10 -23.21 -5.73 57.08
CA VAL A 10 -22.93 -5.81 55.65
C VAL A 10 -22.43 -7.26 55.37
N PRO A 11 -22.97 -7.97 54.39
CA PRO A 11 -22.49 -9.31 54.04
C PRO A 11 -21.03 -9.25 53.62
N ALA A 12 -20.17 -10.10 54.17
CA ALA A 12 -18.80 -10.23 53.77
C ALA A 12 -18.70 -10.54 52.24
N ALA A 13 -17.88 -9.83 51.54
CA ALA A 13 -17.62 -10.05 50.12
C ALA A 13 -17.16 -11.50 49.88
N PRO A 14 -17.60 -12.16 48.80
CA PRO A 14 -17.23 -13.54 48.50
C PRO A 14 -15.70 -13.61 48.33
N GLN A 15 -15.05 -14.45 49.15
CA GLN A 15 -13.64 -14.71 49.04
C GLN A 15 -13.36 -15.43 47.71
N MET A 16 -12.68 -14.74 46.77
CA MET A 16 -12.19 -15.37 45.55
C MET A 16 -11.14 -16.42 45.89
N ARG A 17 -11.41 -17.69 45.55
CA ARG A 17 -10.42 -18.77 45.63
C ARG A 17 -9.29 -18.50 44.64
N GLY A 18 -8.08 -18.33 45.10
CA GLY A 18 -6.86 -18.17 44.28
C GLY A 18 -6.13 -16.83 44.42
N VAL A 19 -6.57 -15.93 45.31
CA VAL A 19 -5.84 -14.68 45.60
C VAL A 19 -4.79 -14.98 46.70
N ILE A 20 -3.53 -14.67 46.43
CA ILE A 20 -2.46 -14.77 47.44
C ILE A 20 -2.73 -13.70 48.49
N ALA A 21 -2.83 -14.11 49.74
CA ALA A 21 -3.07 -13.21 50.86
C ALA A 21 -1.98 -12.13 50.93
N GLY A 22 -2.35 -10.87 50.87
CA GLY A 22 -1.40 -9.71 50.88
C GLY A 22 -0.94 -9.27 49.50
N ALA A 23 -1.43 -9.78 48.39
CA ALA A 23 -1.09 -9.36 47.03
C ALA A 23 -2.05 -8.27 46.52
N GLY A 24 -1.97 -7.07 47.07
CA GLY A 24 -2.64 -5.88 46.53
C GLY A 24 -4.03 -5.58 47.11
N GLU A 25 -4.53 -4.40 46.86
CA GLU A 25 -5.88 -3.95 47.17
C GLU A 25 -6.86 -4.35 46.05
N VAL A 26 -7.97 -4.99 46.40
CA VAL A 26 -9.06 -5.30 45.46
C VAL A 26 -9.97 -4.05 45.38
N ALA A 27 -9.87 -3.32 44.28
CA ALA A 27 -10.77 -2.22 44.00
C ALA A 27 -11.96 -2.68 43.15
N GLU A 28 -13.19 -2.31 43.54
CA GLU A 28 -14.37 -2.52 42.70
C GLU A 28 -14.39 -1.45 41.59
N GLN A 29 -14.38 -1.88 40.32
CA GLN A 29 -14.49 -1.00 39.18
C GLN A 29 -15.74 -1.40 38.37
N PRO A 30 -16.64 -0.43 38.05
CA PRO A 30 -17.77 -0.69 37.17
C PRO A 30 -17.29 -1.18 35.79
N ILE A 31 -17.98 -2.17 35.21
CA ILE A 31 -17.64 -2.70 33.89
C ILE A 31 -17.67 -1.61 32.80
N THR A 32 -18.54 -0.63 32.93
CA THR A 32 -18.61 0.55 32.02
C THR A 32 -17.33 1.37 32.05
N GLU A 33 -16.69 1.50 33.22
CA GLU A 33 -15.41 2.18 33.37
C GLU A 33 -14.28 1.38 32.71
N THR A 34 -14.22 0.06 32.98
CA THR A 34 -13.29 -0.87 32.35
C THR A 34 -13.41 -0.85 30.83
N LEU A 35 -14.63 -0.88 30.29
CA LEU A 35 -14.86 -0.78 28.84
C LEU A 35 -14.36 0.54 28.27
N ARG A 36 -14.59 1.65 28.96
CA ARG A 36 -14.13 2.97 28.51
C ARG A 36 -12.62 3.09 28.52
N GLN A 37 -11.97 2.64 29.60
CA GLN A 37 -10.54 2.83 29.81
C GLN A 37 -9.67 1.81 29.03
N ASN A 38 -10.14 0.58 28.84
CA ASN A 38 -9.34 -0.49 28.26
C ASN A 38 -9.84 -0.93 26.89
N PHE A 39 -11.14 -1.19 26.71
CA PHE A 39 -11.69 -1.73 25.47
C PHE A 39 -11.75 -0.69 24.35
N MET A 40 -12.16 0.53 24.64
CA MET A 40 -12.23 1.58 23.61
C MET A 40 -10.85 1.94 23.04
N PRO A 41 -9.79 2.19 23.83
CA PRO A 41 -8.44 2.39 23.29
C PRO A 41 -7.93 1.19 22.49
N TYR A 42 -8.19 -0.03 22.95
CA TYR A 42 -7.86 -1.25 22.18
C TYR A 42 -8.60 -1.29 20.85
N ALA A 43 -9.92 -1.08 20.84
CA ALA A 43 -10.71 -1.07 19.62
C ALA A 43 -10.21 -0.02 18.62
N MET A 44 -9.92 1.20 19.09
CA MET A 44 -9.37 2.29 18.27
C MET A 44 -7.99 1.90 17.69
N SER A 45 -7.10 1.33 18.49
CA SER A 45 -5.78 0.91 18.00
C SER A 45 -5.88 -0.18 16.93
N VAL A 46 -6.80 -1.14 17.07
CA VAL A 46 -7.03 -2.19 16.06
C VAL A 46 -7.58 -1.59 14.76
N ILE A 47 -8.47 -0.60 14.85
CA ILE A 47 -9.04 0.07 13.68
C ILE A 47 -7.98 0.90 12.95
N LEU A 48 -7.31 1.82 13.66
CA LEU A 48 -6.43 2.83 13.06
C LEU A 48 -5.05 2.26 12.71
N SER A 49 -4.49 1.40 13.57
CA SER A 49 -3.09 1.01 13.46
C SER A 49 -2.88 -0.42 12.96
N ARG A 50 -3.95 -1.16 12.60
CA ARG A 50 -3.79 -2.57 12.26
C ARG A 50 -4.62 -3.07 11.08
N ALA A 51 -5.95 -2.86 11.08
CA ALA A 51 -6.85 -3.63 10.24
C ALA A 51 -7.34 -2.89 8.98
N ILE A 52 -7.64 -1.59 9.09
CA ILE A 52 -8.22 -0.81 8.02
C ILE A 52 -7.10 -0.15 7.21
N PRO A 53 -7.12 -0.25 5.87
CA PRO A 53 -6.13 0.43 5.02
C PRO A 53 -6.39 1.94 4.98
N GLU A 54 -5.34 2.71 4.72
CA GLU A 54 -5.45 4.13 4.43
C GLU A 54 -5.59 4.39 2.92
N ILE A 55 -5.74 5.67 2.54
CA ILE A 55 -5.96 6.06 1.15
C ILE A 55 -4.83 5.64 0.19
N ASP A 56 -3.63 5.44 0.70
CA ASP A 56 -2.50 4.87 -0.05
C ASP A 56 -2.61 3.36 -0.29
N GLY A 57 -3.69 2.71 0.17
CA GLY A 57 -3.98 1.29 0.00
C GLY A 57 -3.25 0.37 0.96
N PHE A 58 -2.51 0.90 1.93
CA PHE A 58 -1.69 0.11 2.83
C PHE A 58 -2.16 0.19 4.28
N LYS A 59 -1.94 -0.92 4.99
CA LYS A 59 -1.96 -0.96 6.45
C LYS A 59 -0.59 -0.54 7.00
N PRO A 60 -0.48 -0.10 8.25
CA PRO A 60 0.81 0.26 8.83
C PRO A 60 1.89 -0.81 8.71
N SER A 61 1.55 -2.10 8.91
CA SER A 61 2.50 -3.22 8.76
C SER A 61 3.04 -3.36 7.34
N HIS A 62 2.19 -3.18 6.32
CA HIS A 62 2.60 -3.19 4.92
C HIS A 62 3.55 -2.02 4.62
N ARG A 63 3.18 -0.82 5.05
CA ARG A 63 3.94 0.40 4.81
C ARG A 63 5.33 0.34 5.45
N LYS A 64 5.41 -0.09 6.71
CA LYS A 64 6.68 -0.25 7.44
C LYS A 64 7.61 -1.26 6.76
N LEU A 65 7.08 -2.40 6.33
CA LEU A 65 7.86 -3.42 5.60
C LEU A 65 8.40 -2.88 4.27
N LEU A 66 7.53 -2.30 3.43
CA LEU A 66 7.93 -1.79 2.12
C LEU A 66 8.90 -0.62 2.25
N TYR A 67 8.68 0.28 3.22
CA TYR A 67 9.60 1.39 3.49
C TYR A 67 10.97 0.91 3.99
N THR A 68 11.02 -0.10 4.86
CA THR A 68 12.28 -0.74 5.27
C THR A 68 13.03 -1.28 4.06
N MET A 69 12.36 -2.00 3.17
CA MET A 69 12.96 -2.53 1.94
C MET A 69 13.48 -1.40 1.03
N TYR A 70 12.74 -0.29 0.94
CA TYR A 70 13.19 0.91 0.22
C TYR A 70 14.47 1.51 0.85
N LYS A 71 14.51 1.69 2.16
CA LYS A 71 15.70 2.21 2.89
C LYS A 71 16.91 1.28 2.78
N MET A 72 16.69 -0.03 2.64
CA MET A 72 17.75 -1.01 2.36
C MET A 72 18.27 -0.94 0.91
N GLY A 73 17.73 -0.08 0.06
CA GLY A 73 18.11 0.05 -1.35
C GLY A 73 17.68 -1.12 -2.22
N LEU A 74 16.58 -1.81 -1.86
CA LEU A 74 16.10 -2.98 -2.59
C LEU A 74 15.16 -2.64 -3.75
N LEU A 75 14.91 -1.37 -4.02
CA LEU A 75 14.21 -0.92 -5.22
C LEU A 75 15.19 -0.80 -6.39
N GLY A 76 14.89 -1.46 -7.52
CA GLY A 76 15.78 -1.50 -8.68
C GLY A 76 17.11 -2.24 -8.47
N ALA A 77 17.28 -2.92 -7.35
CA ALA A 77 18.50 -3.67 -7.03
C ALA A 77 18.66 -4.88 -7.98
N ASN A 78 19.89 -5.12 -8.42
CA ASN A 78 20.22 -6.28 -9.27
C ASN A 78 20.17 -7.61 -8.51
N HIS A 79 20.18 -7.58 -7.18
CA HIS A 79 20.19 -8.76 -6.32
C HIS A 79 19.03 -8.71 -5.31
N ARG A 80 18.61 -9.90 -4.88
CA ARG A 80 17.68 -10.07 -3.73
C ARG A 80 18.51 -10.33 -2.47
N THR A 81 17.96 -9.97 -1.32
CA THR A 81 18.53 -10.31 -0.02
C THR A 81 17.69 -11.38 0.68
N LYS A 82 18.26 -12.06 1.68
CA LYS A 82 17.50 -13.02 2.49
C LYS A 82 16.31 -12.36 3.18
N SER A 83 15.17 -13.00 3.11
CA SER A 83 13.95 -12.49 3.75
C SER A 83 14.13 -12.28 5.25
N ALA A 84 14.93 -13.11 5.92
CA ALA A 84 15.27 -12.94 7.33
C ALA A 84 15.96 -11.61 7.64
N ASN A 85 16.82 -11.10 6.74
CA ASN A 85 17.47 -9.79 6.91
C ASN A 85 16.45 -8.64 6.83
N ILE A 86 15.52 -8.73 5.87
CA ILE A 86 14.44 -7.73 5.71
C ILE A 86 13.54 -7.72 6.95
N VAL A 87 13.19 -8.90 7.45
CA VAL A 87 12.38 -9.05 8.67
C VAL A 87 13.08 -8.41 9.86
N GLY A 88 14.37 -8.70 10.07
CA GLY A 88 15.17 -8.12 11.14
C GLY A 88 15.25 -6.61 11.09
N GLU A 89 15.48 -6.01 9.92
CA GLU A 89 15.48 -4.56 9.74
C GLU A 89 14.08 -3.94 9.95
N THR A 90 13.03 -4.63 9.53
CA THR A 90 11.66 -4.14 9.69
C THR A 90 11.24 -4.06 11.16
N MET A 91 11.78 -4.90 12.04
CA MET A 91 11.51 -4.85 13.48
C MET A 91 11.89 -3.52 14.14
N LYS A 92 12.79 -2.74 13.54
CA LYS A 92 13.14 -1.39 14.00
C LYS A 92 12.00 -0.38 13.83
N LEU A 93 11.07 -0.63 12.90
CA LEU A 93 9.87 0.19 12.69
C LEU A 93 8.61 -0.50 13.20
N ASN A 94 8.58 -1.83 13.19
CA ASN A 94 7.41 -2.64 13.54
C ASN A 94 7.74 -3.58 14.71
N PRO A 95 7.44 -3.21 15.97
CA PRO A 95 7.80 -3.98 17.16
C PRO A 95 6.89 -5.19 17.40
N HIS A 96 6.72 -6.02 16.37
CA HIS A 96 5.97 -7.27 16.41
C HIS A 96 6.88 -8.47 16.12
N GLY A 97 6.36 -9.68 16.36
CA GLY A 97 7.11 -10.90 16.11
C GLY A 97 7.53 -11.07 14.65
N ASP A 98 8.71 -11.64 14.45
CA ASP A 98 9.32 -11.91 13.14
C ASP A 98 8.39 -12.71 12.20
N ALA A 99 7.66 -13.67 12.72
CA ALA A 99 6.67 -14.45 11.97
C ALA A 99 5.59 -13.56 11.34
N ALA A 100 5.03 -12.60 12.08
CA ALA A 100 3.99 -11.70 11.58
C ALA A 100 4.50 -10.77 10.46
N ILE A 101 5.75 -10.30 10.59
CA ILE A 101 6.41 -9.49 9.56
C ILE A 101 6.66 -10.33 8.30
N TYR A 102 7.15 -11.57 8.48
CA TYR A 102 7.39 -12.47 7.34
C TYR A 102 6.09 -12.87 6.64
N ASP A 103 5.03 -13.17 7.38
CA ASP A 103 3.70 -13.46 6.80
C ASP A 103 3.16 -12.27 5.99
N THR A 104 3.42 -11.04 6.45
CA THR A 104 3.10 -9.82 5.70
C THR A 104 3.88 -9.77 4.38
N MET A 105 5.18 -10.06 4.41
CA MET A 105 6.02 -10.13 3.21
C MET A 105 5.53 -11.19 2.22
N VAL A 106 5.18 -12.37 2.71
CA VAL A 106 4.63 -13.47 1.91
C VAL A 106 3.38 -13.02 1.17
N ARG A 107 2.42 -12.40 1.87
CA ARG A 107 1.16 -11.92 1.28
C ARG A 107 1.35 -10.85 0.22
N LEU A 108 2.41 -10.05 0.30
CA LEU A 108 2.75 -9.00 -0.68
C LEU A 108 3.62 -9.52 -1.81
N SER A 109 4.03 -10.80 -1.79
CA SER A 109 4.99 -11.35 -2.73
C SER A 109 4.35 -11.89 -4.01
N ARG A 110 5.12 -11.83 -5.08
CA ARG A 110 4.79 -12.43 -6.38
C ARG A 110 4.60 -13.95 -6.27
N GLY A 111 5.42 -14.63 -5.46
CA GLY A 111 5.38 -16.08 -5.31
C GLY A 111 4.13 -16.62 -4.65
N TYR A 112 3.46 -15.83 -3.81
CA TYR A 112 2.21 -16.19 -3.13
C TYR A 112 0.97 -16.02 -4.01
N GLU A 113 1.04 -15.20 -5.05
CA GLU A 113 0.01 -14.98 -6.07
C GLU A 113 -1.33 -14.39 -5.56
N ALA A 114 -1.34 -13.78 -4.39
CA ALA A 114 -2.56 -13.19 -3.80
C ALA A 114 -2.90 -11.79 -4.33
N LEU A 115 -2.04 -11.17 -5.12
CA LEU A 115 -2.18 -9.80 -5.61
C LEU A 115 -2.11 -9.76 -7.14
N LEU A 116 -2.90 -8.87 -7.76
CA LEU A 116 -2.79 -8.59 -9.20
C LEU A 116 -1.43 -7.96 -9.53
N HIS A 117 -1.00 -7.01 -8.69
CA HIS A 117 0.30 -6.37 -8.78
C HIS A 117 1.08 -6.55 -7.48
N PRO A 118 1.92 -7.60 -7.37
CA PRO A 118 2.76 -7.83 -6.20
C PRO A 118 3.73 -6.67 -5.95
N TYR A 119 4.01 -6.40 -4.68
CA TYR A 119 4.96 -5.37 -4.26
C TYR A 119 6.35 -5.94 -3.92
N VAL A 120 6.42 -7.25 -3.70
CA VAL A 120 7.65 -7.96 -3.35
C VAL A 120 7.99 -8.96 -4.44
N ASP A 121 9.11 -8.72 -5.12
CA ASP A 121 9.72 -9.67 -6.05
C ASP A 121 10.48 -10.72 -5.24
N SER A 122 10.02 -11.97 -5.32
CA SER A 122 10.38 -13.08 -4.44
C SER A 122 11.09 -14.20 -5.17
N LYS A 123 12.01 -14.88 -4.46
CA LYS A 123 12.71 -16.08 -4.94
C LYS A 123 12.71 -17.15 -3.84
N GLY A 124 12.36 -18.36 -4.22
CA GLY A 124 12.16 -19.49 -3.33
C GLY A 124 10.70 -19.84 -3.14
N ASN A 125 10.40 -20.72 -2.18
CA ASN A 125 9.03 -21.15 -1.90
C ASN A 125 8.32 -20.14 -0.99
N PHE A 126 7.41 -19.35 -1.54
CA PHE A 126 6.53 -18.42 -0.83
C PHE A 126 5.10 -18.99 -0.65
N GLY A 127 4.88 -20.28 -0.91
CA GLY A 127 3.56 -20.88 -0.83
C GLY A 127 2.61 -20.41 -1.95
N LYS A 128 1.33 -20.72 -1.80
CA LYS A 128 0.26 -20.30 -2.71
C LYS A 128 -0.99 -19.92 -1.90
N PHE A 129 -1.63 -18.81 -2.26
CA PHE A 129 -2.79 -18.32 -1.50
C PHE A 129 -4.01 -19.24 -1.58
N TYR A 130 -4.11 -20.02 -2.66
CA TYR A 130 -5.22 -20.93 -2.94
C TYR A 130 -5.04 -22.32 -2.35
N SER A 131 -3.92 -22.60 -1.66
CA SER A 131 -3.67 -23.90 -1.02
C SER A 131 -3.13 -23.76 0.39
N ARG A 132 -3.71 -24.50 1.34
CA ARG A 132 -3.23 -24.60 2.73
C ARG A 132 -2.01 -25.50 2.85
N ASP A 133 -1.91 -26.51 1.98
CA ASP A 133 -0.84 -27.50 1.99
C ASP A 133 0.44 -26.97 1.34
N MET A 134 0.33 -25.99 0.45
CA MET A 134 1.46 -25.28 -0.13
C MET A 134 1.94 -24.15 0.78
N ALA A 135 2.47 -24.50 1.95
CA ALA A 135 3.03 -23.52 2.89
C ALA A 135 4.36 -22.97 2.40
N TRP A 136 4.66 -21.73 2.82
CA TRP A 136 5.94 -21.09 2.51
C TRP A 136 7.11 -21.62 3.35
N ALA A 137 8.30 -21.54 2.80
CA ALA A 137 9.53 -21.91 3.48
C ALA A 137 9.91 -20.86 4.53
N ALA A 138 10.74 -21.23 5.51
CA ALA A 138 11.24 -20.28 6.51
C ALA A 138 12.05 -19.15 5.86
N SER A 139 12.01 -17.96 6.45
CA SER A 139 12.59 -16.71 5.94
C SER A 139 14.10 -16.79 5.62
N ARG A 140 14.81 -17.71 6.27
CA ARG A 140 16.25 -17.94 6.01
C ARG A 140 16.53 -18.62 4.65
N TYR A 141 15.54 -19.28 4.05
CA TYR A 141 15.68 -19.96 2.76
C TYR A 141 15.21 -19.12 1.57
N THR A 142 14.37 -18.14 1.80
CA THR A 142 13.78 -17.29 0.76
C THR A 142 14.55 -15.98 0.60
N GLU A 143 14.41 -15.37 -0.57
CA GLU A 143 15.04 -14.09 -0.92
C GLU A 143 13.99 -13.15 -1.52
N ALA A 144 14.15 -11.85 -1.27
CA ALA A 144 13.21 -10.85 -1.74
C ALA A 144 13.90 -9.52 -2.07
N ARG A 145 13.24 -8.72 -2.90
CA ARG A 145 13.48 -7.29 -3.16
C ARG A 145 12.15 -6.62 -3.46
N LEU A 146 12.14 -5.30 -3.59
CA LEU A 146 10.93 -4.60 -4.05
C LEU A 146 10.68 -4.90 -5.54
N ASP A 147 9.42 -5.08 -5.88
CA ASP A 147 8.98 -5.18 -7.27
C ASP A 147 9.03 -3.79 -7.95
N ASP A 148 9.16 -3.76 -9.27
CA ASP A 148 9.35 -2.53 -10.04
C ASP A 148 8.18 -1.54 -9.88
N ILE A 149 6.96 -2.03 -9.59
CA ILE A 149 5.79 -1.17 -9.34
C ILE A 149 5.98 -0.29 -8.10
N CYS A 150 6.81 -0.70 -7.15
CA CYS A 150 7.12 0.09 -5.96
C CYS A 150 7.81 1.42 -6.29
N ALA A 151 8.42 1.57 -7.47
CA ALA A 151 8.91 2.86 -7.93
C ALA A 151 7.80 3.92 -7.99
N GLU A 152 6.57 3.50 -8.28
CA GLU A 152 5.41 4.39 -8.33
C GLU A 152 4.81 4.67 -6.94
N LEU A 153 5.09 3.81 -5.95
CA LEU A 153 4.69 4.00 -4.54
C LEU A 153 5.62 4.97 -3.82
N PHE A 154 6.93 4.87 -4.09
CA PHE A 154 7.98 5.68 -3.43
C PHE A 154 8.38 6.91 -4.24
N ARG A 155 7.66 7.21 -5.33
CA ARG A 155 7.99 8.36 -6.18
C ARG A 155 8.04 9.64 -5.38
N ASP A 156 9.21 10.28 -5.38
CA ASP A 156 9.45 11.55 -4.71
C ASP A 156 9.26 11.55 -3.18
N ILE A 157 9.35 10.39 -2.50
CA ILE A 157 9.19 10.29 -1.04
C ILE A 157 10.23 11.16 -0.29
N ASP A 158 11.41 11.35 -0.87
CA ASP A 158 12.50 12.15 -0.31
C ASP A 158 12.33 13.67 -0.57
N LYS A 159 11.20 14.09 -1.17
CA LYS A 159 10.88 15.49 -1.49
C LYS A 159 9.74 16.05 -0.64
N ASP A 160 9.67 15.66 0.61
CA ASP A 160 8.65 16.12 1.56
C ASP A 160 7.20 15.95 1.08
N THR A 161 6.93 14.89 0.30
CA THR A 161 5.61 14.62 -0.29
C THR A 161 4.58 14.14 0.72
N VAL A 162 5.03 13.51 1.80
CA VAL A 162 4.22 12.95 2.90
C VAL A 162 4.84 13.28 4.24
N ASP A 163 4.06 13.18 5.31
CA ASP A 163 4.54 13.44 6.65
C ASP A 163 5.30 12.25 7.21
N PHE A 164 6.31 12.53 8.04
CA PHE A 164 7.10 11.55 8.77
C PHE A 164 6.91 11.73 10.26
N VAL A 165 6.74 10.62 10.95
CA VAL A 165 6.61 10.55 12.40
C VAL A 165 7.74 9.72 13.01
N ASP A 166 7.96 9.87 14.32
CA ASP A 166 8.89 9.01 15.03
C ASP A 166 8.34 7.58 15.08
N ASN A 167 9.23 6.59 14.96
CA ASN A 167 8.90 5.21 15.22
C ASN A 167 8.61 4.99 16.72
N TYR A 168 8.26 3.76 17.11
CA TYR A 168 7.83 3.42 18.48
C TYR A 168 8.84 3.77 19.59
N ASP A 169 10.14 3.87 19.31
CA ASP A 169 11.21 4.18 20.27
C ASP A 169 11.85 5.56 20.03
N GLY A 170 11.39 6.32 19.05
CA GLY A 170 11.89 7.66 18.71
C GLY A 170 13.28 7.68 18.07
N THR A 171 13.83 6.53 17.67
CA THR A 171 15.19 6.46 17.08
C THR A 171 15.19 6.66 15.55
N LEU A 172 14.08 6.37 14.88
CA LEU A 172 13.94 6.45 13.44
C LEU A 172 12.69 7.22 13.05
N LYS A 173 12.63 7.67 11.79
CA LYS A 173 11.45 8.28 11.17
C LYS A 173 10.80 7.30 10.22
N GLU A 174 9.46 7.27 10.23
CA GLU A 174 8.65 6.47 9.31
C GLU A 174 7.59 7.34 8.62
N PRO A 175 7.24 7.06 7.35
CA PRO A 175 6.21 7.82 6.66
C PRO A 175 4.82 7.44 7.16
N THR A 176 3.94 8.44 7.31
CA THR A 176 2.53 8.21 7.66
C THR A 176 1.76 7.55 6.51
N LEU A 177 2.05 7.96 5.28
CA LEU A 177 1.50 7.42 4.03
C LEU A 177 2.62 7.24 3.00
N LEU A 178 2.40 6.42 1.97
CA LEU A 178 3.26 6.38 0.79
C LEU A 178 2.71 7.33 -0.30
N PRO A 179 3.57 8.10 -0.99
CA PRO A 179 3.14 9.05 -2.02
C PRO A 179 2.75 8.34 -3.33
N ALA A 180 1.88 7.32 -3.24
CA ALA A 180 1.49 6.47 -4.34
C ALA A 180 0.99 7.26 -5.56
N ALA A 181 1.63 7.04 -6.72
CA ALA A 181 1.33 7.74 -7.95
C ALA A 181 0.11 7.18 -8.71
N PHE A 182 -0.53 6.13 -8.19
CA PHE A 182 -1.76 5.54 -8.70
C PHE A 182 -2.67 5.13 -7.52
N PRO A 183 -4.01 4.96 -7.72
CA PRO A 183 -4.94 4.58 -6.66
C PRO A 183 -4.77 3.12 -6.22
N SER A 184 -3.68 2.83 -5.51
CA SER A 184 -3.28 1.49 -5.05
C SER A 184 -4.33 0.81 -4.17
N VAL A 185 -5.18 1.58 -3.48
CA VAL A 185 -6.29 1.09 -2.66
C VAL A 185 -7.33 0.26 -3.45
N LEU A 186 -7.44 0.48 -4.77
CA LEU A 186 -8.34 -0.26 -5.66
C LEU A 186 -7.62 -1.28 -6.54
N VAL A 187 -6.29 -1.23 -6.65
CA VAL A 187 -5.54 -2.11 -7.57
C VAL A 187 -5.33 -3.51 -7.01
N ASN A 188 -5.14 -3.63 -5.70
CA ASN A 188 -5.00 -4.93 -5.04
C ASN A 188 -6.09 -5.15 -4.00
N ALA A 189 -6.49 -6.42 -3.82
CA ALA A 189 -7.45 -6.79 -2.78
C ALA A 189 -6.91 -6.41 -1.39
N ASN A 190 -7.79 -5.84 -0.59
CA ASN A 190 -7.48 -5.54 0.81
C ASN A 190 -8.60 -6.04 1.72
N THR A 191 -8.26 -6.92 2.64
CA THR A 191 -9.19 -7.44 3.64
C THR A 191 -8.64 -7.18 5.03
N GLY A 192 -9.49 -6.72 5.94
CA GLY A 192 -9.12 -6.46 7.32
C GLY A 192 -10.30 -6.63 8.27
N ILE A 193 -10.05 -7.23 9.41
CA ILE A 193 -11.06 -7.43 10.46
C ILE A 193 -10.61 -6.64 11.68
N ALA A 194 -11.40 -5.62 12.02
CA ALA A 194 -11.22 -4.81 13.22
C ALA A 194 -12.31 -5.10 14.25
N VAL A 195 -12.33 -4.34 15.33
CA VAL A 195 -13.39 -4.41 16.33
C VAL A 195 -14.62 -3.67 15.80
N SER A 196 -15.73 -4.36 15.65
CA SER A 196 -17.00 -3.86 15.13
C SER A 196 -16.96 -3.30 13.70
N MET A 197 -15.85 -3.43 13.01
CA MET A 197 -15.64 -2.96 11.63
C MET A 197 -14.83 -3.98 10.84
N ALA A 198 -15.04 -3.99 9.53
CA ALA A 198 -14.24 -4.75 8.60
C ALA A 198 -13.98 -3.92 7.34
N SER A 199 -12.92 -4.24 6.63
CA SER A 199 -12.65 -3.76 5.28
C SER A 199 -12.54 -4.96 4.36
N SER A 200 -13.16 -4.88 3.19
CA SER A 200 -13.06 -5.88 2.13
C SER A 200 -13.19 -5.16 0.79
N ILE A 201 -12.06 -4.87 0.19
CA ILE A 201 -11.96 -4.12 -1.07
C ILE A 201 -11.58 -5.12 -2.16
N CYS A 202 -12.44 -5.25 -3.19
CA CYS A 202 -12.10 -6.06 -4.36
C CYS A 202 -11.08 -5.33 -5.24
N PRO A 203 -10.18 -6.08 -5.88
CA PRO A 203 -9.15 -5.50 -6.74
C PRO A 203 -9.70 -5.20 -8.13
N PHE A 204 -9.03 -4.27 -8.82
CA PHE A 204 -9.37 -3.87 -10.19
C PHE A 204 -8.11 -3.77 -11.05
N ASN A 205 -8.27 -3.90 -12.34
CA ASN A 205 -7.19 -3.74 -13.30
C ASN A 205 -6.57 -2.33 -13.22
N ILE A 206 -5.25 -2.25 -13.07
CA ILE A 206 -4.54 -0.98 -12.86
C ILE A 206 -4.75 0.01 -14.00
N LYS A 207 -4.80 -0.46 -15.26
CA LYS A 207 -5.05 0.37 -16.44
C LYS A 207 -6.43 1.03 -16.33
N GLU A 208 -7.46 0.24 -16.02
CA GLU A 208 -8.83 0.73 -15.88
C GLU A 208 -9.00 1.69 -14.72
N VAL A 209 -8.36 1.42 -13.57
CA VAL A 209 -8.35 2.33 -12.42
C VAL A 209 -7.72 3.67 -12.79
N CYS A 210 -6.58 3.66 -13.49
CA CYS A 210 -5.93 4.89 -13.96
C CYS A 210 -6.80 5.64 -14.97
N GLU A 211 -7.37 4.96 -15.97
CA GLU A 211 -8.24 5.55 -16.99
C GLU A 211 -9.52 6.13 -16.36
N THR A 212 -10.12 5.42 -15.42
CA THR A 212 -11.32 5.89 -14.67
C THR A 212 -10.98 7.14 -13.84
N THR A 213 -9.83 7.15 -13.18
CA THR A 213 -9.37 8.31 -12.41
C THR A 213 -9.20 9.52 -13.32
N ILE A 214 -8.55 9.36 -14.49
CA ILE A 214 -8.39 10.41 -15.48
C ILE A 214 -9.76 10.92 -15.97
N ALA A 215 -10.67 10.00 -16.29
CA ALA A 215 -12.01 10.35 -16.74
C ALA A 215 -12.79 11.16 -15.70
N LEU A 216 -12.71 10.79 -14.41
CA LEU A 216 -13.31 11.52 -13.29
C LEU A 216 -12.69 12.89 -13.06
N MET A 217 -11.36 13.04 -13.25
CA MET A 217 -10.69 14.33 -13.15
C MET A 217 -11.14 15.30 -14.26
N GLN A 218 -11.47 14.77 -15.43
CA GLN A 218 -11.95 15.55 -16.60
C GLN A 218 -13.46 15.79 -16.55
N ASN A 219 -14.23 14.80 -16.11
CA ASN A 219 -15.68 14.87 -15.98
C ASN A 219 -16.12 14.20 -14.66
N PRO A 220 -16.47 14.98 -13.63
CA PRO A 220 -16.91 14.42 -12.33
C PRO A 220 -18.14 13.50 -12.41
N ASP A 221 -18.98 13.63 -13.46
CA ASP A 221 -20.18 12.83 -13.65
C ASP A 221 -19.98 11.61 -14.57
N HIS A 222 -18.71 11.28 -14.90
CA HIS A 222 -18.37 10.13 -15.75
C HIS A 222 -19.02 8.82 -15.24
N ASP A 223 -19.66 8.04 -16.13
CA ASP A 223 -20.17 6.70 -15.78
C ASP A 223 -19.00 5.72 -15.61
N LEU A 224 -18.81 5.25 -14.37
CA LEU A 224 -17.69 4.38 -14.00
C LEU A 224 -17.68 3.07 -14.79
N LEU A 225 -18.85 2.51 -15.13
CA LEU A 225 -18.95 1.23 -15.86
C LEU A 225 -18.43 1.28 -17.31
N ILE A 226 -18.15 2.48 -17.82
CA ILE A 226 -17.54 2.64 -19.15
C ILE A 226 -16.04 2.31 -19.10
N THR A 227 -15.36 2.74 -18.05
CA THR A 227 -13.90 2.62 -17.90
C THR A 227 -13.46 1.60 -16.85
N LEU A 228 -14.39 1.15 -16.01
CA LEU A 228 -14.16 0.13 -14.97
C LEU A 228 -15.30 -0.90 -15.04
N PRO A 229 -15.29 -1.82 -16.00
CA PRO A 229 -16.41 -2.71 -16.27
C PRO A 229 -16.68 -3.71 -15.17
N ALA A 230 -15.64 -4.23 -14.52
CA ALA A 230 -15.72 -5.21 -13.43
C ALA A 230 -14.47 -5.23 -12.55
N PRO A 231 -14.54 -5.78 -11.33
CA PRO A 231 -13.36 -6.20 -10.57
C PRO A 231 -12.55 -7.26 -11.31
N ASP A 232 -11.28 -7.38 -10.97
CA ASP A 232 -10.38 -8.38 -11.51
C ASP A 232 -9.68 -9.12 -10.35
N PHE A 233 -9.79 -10.45 -10.25
CA PHE A 233 -9.27 -11.21 -9.11
C PHE A 233 -8.01 -11.98 -9.47
N PRO A 234 -7.00 -12.05 -8.58
CA PRO A 234 -5.87 -12.95 -8.74
C PRO A 234 -6.35 -14.40 -8.88
N GLY A 235 -5.76 -15.16 -9.80
CA GLY A 235 -6.17 -16.52 -10.09
C GLY A 235 -7.41 -16.66 -10.97
N GLY A 236 -8.04 -15.56 -11.39
CA GLY A 236 -9.13 -15.55 -12.37
C GLY A 236 -10.50 -15.89 -11.79
N GLY A 237 -11.33 -16.55 -12.62
CA GLY A 237 -12.71 -16.91 -12.31
C GLY A 237 -13.73 -16.08 -13.09
N GLN A 238 -14.98 -16.52 -13.03
CA GLN A 238 -16.12 -15.84 -13.69
C GLN A 238 -16.90 -15.04 -12.64
N ILE A 239 -17.09 -13.75 -12.87
CA ILE A 239 -17.85 -12.87 -11.98
C ILE A 239 -19.31 -12.88 -12.44
N LEU A 240 -20.19 -13.41 -11.59
CA LEU A 240 -21.63 -13.45 -11.81
C LEU A 240 -22.28 -12.26 -11.10
N CYS A 241 -22.44 -11.16 -11.82
CA CYS A 241 -23.02 -9.95 -11.25
C CYS A 241 -23.79 -9.18 -12.32
N ASP A 242 -25.00 -8.74 -12.00
CA ASP A 242 -25.72 -7.85 -12.88
C ASP A 242 -25.18 -6.40 -12.76
N ARG A 243 -25.45 -5.61 -13.79
CA ARG A 243 -25.00 -4.22 -13.87
C ARG A 243 -25.56 -3.36 -12.73
N ALA A 244 -26.76 -3.68 -12.23
CA ALA A 244 -27.39 -2.92 -11.14
C ALA A 244 -26.69 -3.19 -9.80
N ALA A 245 -26.38 -4.45 -9.51
CA ALA A 245 -25.62 -4.84 -8.31
C ALA A 245 -24.20 -4.26 -8.33
N LEU A 246 -23.53 -4.27 -9.49
CA LEU A 246 -22.22 -3.67 -9.65
C LEU A 246 -22.25 -2.14 -9.43
N ASN A 247 -23.23 -1.45 -10.01
CA ASN A 247 -23.46 -0.03 -9.78
C ASN A 247 -23.71 0.30 -8.30
N GLN A 248 -24.44 -0.57 -7.59
CA GLN A 248 -24.66 -0.40 -6.16
C GLN A 248 -23.36 -0.46 -5.39
N ILE A 249 -22.49 -1.44 -5.69
CA ILE A 249 -21.17 -1.56 -5.06
C ILE A 249 -20.32 -0.33 -5.36
N TYR A 250 -20.28 0.11 -6.62
CA TYR A 250 -19.49 1.29 -7.02
C TYR A 250 -19.96 2.58 -6.36
N ARG A 251 -21.27 2.71 -6.12
CA ARG A 251 -21.85 3.88 -5.46
C ARG A 251 -21.70 3.88 -3.93
N THR A 252 -21.84 2.72 -3.31
CA THR A 252 -21.95 2.62 -1.84
C THR A 252 -20.74 1.99 -1.16
N GLY A 253 -19.83 1.37 -1.90
CA GLY A 253 -18.76 0.54 -1.37
C GLY A 253 -19.22 -0.74 -0.69
N ARG A 254 -20.51 -1.10 -0.82
CA ARG A 254 -21.12 -2.27 -0.15
C ARG A 254 -21.90 -3.12 -1.14
N GLY A 255 -21.78 -4.43 -1.00
CA GLY A 255 -22.52 -5.40 -1.79
C GLY A 255 -21.84 -6.76 -1.80
N SER A 256 -22.25 -7.63 -2.67
CA SER A 256 -21.67 -8.96 -2.82
C SER A 256 -21.56 -9.33 -4.29
N LEU A 257 -20.41 -9.88 -4.66
CA LEU A 257 -20.12 -10.42 -5.97
C LEU A 257 -20.05 -11.93 -5.87
N ARG A 258 -20.65 -12.65 -6.79
CA ARG A 258 -20.46 -14.11 -6.87
C ARG A 258 -19.34 -14.39 -7.85
N VAL A 259 -18.37 -15.19 -7.43
CA VAL A 259 -17.25 -15.62 -8.26
C VAL A 259 -17.33 -17.12 -8.41
N ARG A 260 -17.23 -17.58 -9.65
CA ARG A 260 -17.30 -19.00 -10.03
C ARG A 260 -15.98 -19.44 -10.61
N GLY A 261 -15.49 -20.60 -10.22
CA GLY A 261 -14.32 -21.23 -10.79
C GLY A 261 -14.52 -21.63 -12.25
N THR A 262 -13.44 -21.68 -13.01
CA THR A 262 -13.47 -22.17 -14.40
C THR A 262 -13.03 -23.61 -14.49
N TYR A 263 -13.59 -24.34 -15.45
CA TYR A 263 -13.28 -25.75 -15.65
C TYR A 263 -13.24 -26.12 -17.13
N ARG A 264 -12.58 -27.21 -17.42
CA ARG A 264 -12.55 -27.85 -18.74
C ARG A 264 -12.94 -29.32 -18.63
N TYR A 265 -13.81 -29.80 -19.50
CA TYR A 265 -14.12 -31.22 -19.60
C TYR A 265 -13.21 -31.88 -20.64
N ASP A 266 -12.44 -32.88 -20.21
CA ASP A 266 -11.66 -33.74 -21.10
C ASP A 266 -12.45 -35.03 -21.41
N LYS A 267 -12.91 -35.12 -22.69
CA LYS A 267 -13.69 -36.28 -23.16
C LYS A 267 -12.84 -37.55 -23.24
N ALA A 268 -11.53 -37.42 -23.46
CA ALA A 268 -10.66 -38.60 -23.64
C ALA A 268 -10.45 -39.35 -22.34
N SER A 269 -10.18 -38.64 -21.26
CA SER A 269 -9.99 -39.18 -19.92
C SER A 269 -11.30 -39.24 -19.10
N ASN A 270 -12.40 -38.69 -19.62
CA ASN A 270 -13.69 -38.56 -18.95
C ASN A 270 -13.56 -37.90 -17.56
N CYS A 271 -12.81 -36.81 -17.49
CA CYS A 271 -12.61 -36.03 -16.28
C CYS A 271 -12.92 -34.55 -16.48
N ILE A 272 -13.18 -33.87 -15.39
CA ILE A 272 -13.31 -32.41 -15.31
C ILE A 272 -12.07 -31.86 -14.62
N ASP A 273 -11.33 -30.99 -15.32
CA ASP A 273 -10.23 -30.22 -14.77
C ASP A 273 -10.75 -28.85 -14.34
N VAL A 274 -10.73 -28.55 -13.04
CA VAL A 274 -10.96 -27.21 -12.51
C VAL A 274 -9.62 -26.47 -12.53
N LEU A 275 -9.59 -25.32 -13.22
CA LEU A 275 -8.37 -24.58 -13.50
C LEU A 275 -8.26 -23.25 -12.72
N GLN A 276 -9.42 -22.73 -12.29
CA GLN A 276 -9.49 -21.50 -11.47
C GLN A 276 -10.57 -21.69 -10.42
N ILE A 277 -10.36 -21.10 -9.24
CA ILE A 277 -11.30 -21.16 -8.13
C ILE A 277 -11.56 -19.75 -7.57
N PRO A 278 -12.68 -19.52 -6.86
CA PRO A 278 -12.95 -18.24 -6.22
C PRO A 278 -11.82 -17.83 -5.26
N PRO A 279 -11.51 -16.52 -5.15
CA PRO A 279 -10.43 -16.02 -4.27
C PRO A 279 -10.69 -16.25 -2.78
N THR A 280 -11.90 -16.63 -2.42
CA THR A 280 -12.34 -16.96 -1.04
C THR A 280 -12.20 -18.44 -0.71
N ALA A 281 -11.87 -19.28 -1.69
CA ALA A 281 -11.81 -20.74 -1.55
C ALA A 281 -10.36 -21.25 -1.58
N THR A 282 -10.15 -22.46 -1.06
CA THR A 282 -8.89 -23.20 -1.20
C THR A 282 -9.15 -24.55 -1.87
N VAL A 283 -8.10 -25.09 -2.52
CA VAL A 283 -8.15 -26.39 -3.20
C VAL A 283 -8.65 -27.49 -2.24
N GLU A 284 -8.08 -27.54 -1.04
CA GLU A 284 -8.41 -28.56 -0.03
C GLU A 284 -9.87 -28.43 0.45
N ALA A 285 -10.35 -27.20 0.67
CA ALA A 285 -11.74 -27.00 1.10
C ALA A 285 -12.75 -27.46 0.05
N ILE A 286 -12.43 -27.29 -1.23
CA ILE A 286 -13.25 -27.77 -2.35
C ILE A 286 -13.23 -29.28 -2.41
N ILE A 287 -12.05 -29.90 -2.35
CA ILE A 287 -11.88 -31.36 -2.40
C ILE A 287 -12.58 -32.01 -1.21
N GLU A 288 -12.34 -31.54 0.02
CA GLU A 288 -13.01 -32.02 1.23
C GLU A 288 -14.52 -31.98 1.07
N LYS A 289 -15.06 -30.88 0.57
CA LYS A 289 -16.50 -30.73 0.36
C LYS A 289 -17.07 -31.68 -0.68
N ILE A 290 -16.34 -31.91 -1.77
CA ILE A 290 -16.75 -32.89 -2.81
C ILE A 290 -16.77 -34.30 -2.21
N ILE A 291 -15.72 -34.67 -1.48
CA ILE A 291 -15.64 -36.00 -0.80
C ILE A 291 -16.81 -36.16 0.15
N ASP A 292 -17.16 -35.16 0.94
CA ASP A 292 -18.31 -35.21 1.84
C ASP A 292 -19.64 -35.43 1.12
N LEU A 293 -19.81 -34.77 -0.03
CA LEU A 293 -21.01 -34.93 -0.84
C LEU A 293 -21.11 -36.33 -1.48
N VAL A 294 -20.00 -36.91 -1.88
CA VAL A 294 -19.93 -38.27 -2.42
C VAL A 294 -20.19 -39.29 -1.32
N LYS A 295 -19.50 -39.17 -0.17
CA LYS A 295 -19.72 -40.08 1.01
C LYS A 295 -21.15 -39.99 1.56
N GLY A 296 -21.72 -38.78 1.55
CA GLY A 296 -23.12 -38.54 1.94
C GLY A 296 -24.18 -38.98 0.93
N GLY A 297 -23.76 -39.55 -0.23
CA GLY A 297 -24.65 -40.07 -1.27
C GLY A 297 -25.40 -38.98 -2.06
N LYS A 298 -25.08 -37.73 -1.86
CA LYS A 298 -25.68 -36.58 -2.57
C LYS A 298 -25.21 -36.45 -4.00
N ILE A 299 -23.98 -36.86 -4.28
CA ILE A 299 -23.37 -36.92 -5.62
C ILE A 299 -22.87 -38.36 -5.81
N ARG A 300 -23.29 -38.98 -6.90
CA ARG A 300 -22.93 -40.38 -7.22
C ARG A 300 -22.13 -40.52 -8.51
N GLU A 301 -22.06 -39.47 -9.28
CA GLU A 301 -21.47 -39.37 -10.63
C GLU A 301 -19.93 -39.31 -10.59
N ILE A 302 -19.33 -38.98 -9.46
CA ILE A 302 -17.88 -38.84 -9.29
C ILE A 302 -17.29 -40.22 -8.90
N ALA A 303 -16.23 -40.59 -9.61
CA ALA A 303 -15.42 -41.78 -9.32
C ALA A 303 -14.26 -41.44 -8.38
N ASP A 304 -13.51 -40.40 -8.64
CA ASP A 304 -12.37 -39.93 -7.86
C ASP A 304 -12.16 -38.41 -7.97
N VAL A 305 -11.45 -37.83 -7.01
CA VAL A 305 -11.05 -36.40 -7.01
C VAL A 305 -9.60 -36.30 -6.59
N ARG A 306 -8.77 -35.63 -7.40
CA ARG A 306 -7.35 -35.48 -7.16
C ARG A 306 -6.93 -34.04 -7.21
N ASP A 307 -5.97 -33.67 -6.36
CA ASP A 307 -5.20 -32.44 -6.49
C ASP A 307 -4.00 -32.70 -7.41
N GLU A 308 -4.01 -32.10 -8.58
CA GLU A 308 -2.91 -32.11 -9.57
C GLU A 308 -2.25 -30.75 -9.69
N THR A 309 -2.44 -29.87 -8.71
CA THR A 309 -1.81 -28.54 -8.66
C THR A 309 -0.29 -28.67 -8.62
N GLY A 310 0.39 -27.96 -9.52
CA GLY A 310 1.83 -28.08 -9.67
C GLY A 310 2.47 -26.79 -10.21
N LEU A 311 3.60 -26.95 -10.90
CA LEU A 311 4.33 -25.82 -11.49
C LEU A 311 3.53 -25.10 -12.59
N ASP A 312 2.62 -25.81 -13.25
CA ASP A 312 1.76 -25.29 -14.32
C ASP A 312 0.52 -24.55 -13.79
N GLY A 313 0.38 -24.43 -12.47
CA GLY A 313 -0.71 -23.74 -11.82
C GLY A 313 -1.70 -24.68 -11.10
N LEU A 314 -2.86 -24.12 -10.72
CA LEU A 314 -3.94 -24.82 -10.02
C LEU A 314 -4.63 -25.81 -10.97
N LYS A 315 -4.79 -27.05 -10.49
CA LYS A 315 -5.55 -28.09 -11.20
C LYS A 315 -6.17 -29.07 -10.22
N ILE A 316 -7.52 -29.10 -10.16
CA ILE A 316 -8.28 -30.15 -9.46
C ILE A 316 -8.92 -31.03 -10.53
N THR A 317 -8.57 -32.31 -10.56
CA THR A 317 -9.13 -33.29 -11.52
C THR A 317 -10.23 -34.11 -10.84
N ILE A 318 -11.40 -34.12 -11.46
CA ILE A 318 -12.58 -34.85 -11.01
C ILE A 318 -12.89 -35.94 -12.04
N ASP A 319 -12.63 -37.20 -11.72
CA ASP A 319 -12.92 -38.35 -12.57
C ASP A 319 -14.40 -38.71 -12.51
N LEU A 320 -15.03 -38.88 -13.69
CA LEU A 320 -16.43 -39.16 -13.82
C LEU A 320 -16.70 -40.66 -14.00
N LYS A 321 -17.81 -41.15 -13.43
CA LYS A 321 -18.35 -42.46 -13.78
C LYS A 321 -18.95 -42.46 -15.18
N ARG A 322 -18.95 -43.59 -15.81
CA ARG A 322 -19.53 -43.75 -17.16
C ARG A 322 -21.01 -43.29 -17.20
N GLY A 323 -21.36 -42.47 -18.19
CA GLY A 323 -22.72 -41.98 -18.35
C GLY A 323 -23.07 -40.74 -17.51
N ALA A 324 -22.11 -40.18 -16.73
CA ALA A 324 -22.30 -38.94 -16.04
C ALA A 324 -22.35 -37.77 -17.04
N ASP A 325 -23.25 -36.81 -16.80
CA ASP A 325 -23.36 -35.56 -17.56
C ASP A 325 -22.49 -34.48 -16.86
N PRO A 326 -21.38 -34.02 -17.50
CA PRO A 326 -20.48 -33.10 -16.89
C PRO A 326 -21.10 -31.75 -16.52
N GLU A 327 -21.98 -31.23 -17.41
CA GLU A 327 -22.56 -29.89 -17.20
C GLU A 327 -23.58 -29.90 -16.07
N LYS A 328 -24.42 -30.94 -15.99
CA LYS A 328 -25.34 -31.10 -14.85
C LYS A 328 -24.62 -31.32 -13.53
N LEU A 329 -23.53 -32.07 -13.56
CA LEU A 329 -22.70 -32.27 -12.37
C LEU A 329 -22.08 -30.96 -11.91
N MET A 330 -21.46 -30.19 -12.81
CA MET A 330 -20.87 -28.90 -12.48
C MET A 330 -21.90 -27.90 -11.95
N ALA A 331 -23.08 -27.83 -12.56
CA ALA A 331 -24.16 -26.98 -12.04
C ALA A 331 -24.59 -27.32 -10.60
N ARG A 332 -24.47 -28.60 -10.20
CA ARG A 332 -24.70 -29.04 -8.80
C ARG A 332 -23.52 -28.72 -7.90
N LEU A 333 -22.29 -28.94 -8.37
CA LEU A 333 -21.07 -28.64 -7.63
C LEU A 333 -20.97 -27.13 -7.32
N PHE A 334 -21.27 -26.24 -8.26
CA PHE A 334 -21.32 -24.79 -8.02
C PHE A 334 -22.28 -24.40 -6.90
N ARG A 335 -23.42 -25.10 -6.76
CA ARG A 335 -24.41 -24.81 -5.69
C ARG A 335 -24.05 -25.39 -4.35
N MET A 336 -23.24 -26.44 -4.31
CA MET A 336 -23.03 -27.27 -3.10
C MET A 336 -21.60 -27.20 -2.55
N THR A 337 -20.69 -26.57 -3.26
CA THR A 337 -19.26 -26.47 -2.92
C THR A 337 -18.75 -25.04 -3.07
N PRO A 338 -17.58 -24.69 -2.52
CA PRO A 338 -16.95 -23.39 -2.71
C PRO A 338 -16.40 -23.13 -4.14
N LEU A 339 -16.72 -23.97 -5.14
CA LEU A 339 -16.43 -23.67 -6.55
C LEU A 339 -17.19 -22.45 -7.07
N GLU A 340 -18.26 -22.05 -6.42
CA GLU A 340 -18.90 -20.76 -6.56
C GLU A 340 -19.10 -20.19 -5.17
N ASP A 341 -18.56 -18.98 -4.93
CA ASP A 341 -18.62 -18.36 -3.62
C ASP A 341 -18.84 -16.84 -3.75
N ALA A 342 -19.25 -16.22 -2.65
CA ALA A 342 -19.57 -14.81 -2.58
C ALA A 342 -18.42 -13.99 -1.99
N PHE A 343 -17.92 -13.02 -2.76
CA PHE A 343 -17.02 -12.00 -2.25
C PHE A 343 -17.84 -10.81 -1.74
N SER A 344 -17.82 -10.59 -0.43
CA SER A 344 -18.53 -9.47 0.21
C SER A 344 -17.69 -8.20 0.17
N CYS A 345 -18.20 -7.18 -0.51
CA CYS A 345 -17.57 -5.87 -0.60
C CYS A 345 -17.97 -4.98 0.59
N ASN A 346 -16.98 -4.35 1.22
CA ASN A 346 -17.13 -3.30 2.22
C ASN A 346 -15.89 -2.40 2.14
N PHE A 347 -15.96 -1.34 1.33
CA PHE A 347 -14.83 -0.46 1.02
C PHE A 347 -14.60 0.54 2.15
N ASN A 348 -14.17 0.01 3.29
CA ASN A 348 -13.87 0.80 4.48
C ASN A 348 -12.39 1.19 4.46
N VAL A 349 -12.13 2.50 4.46
CA VAL A 349 -10.79 3.09 4.34
C VAL A 349 -10.65 4.20 5.38
N LEU A 350 -9.45 4.40 5.91
CA LEU A 350 -9.13 5.53 6.76
C LEU A 350 -8.84 6.76 5.91
N ILE A 351 -9.55 7.84 6.19
CA ILE A 351 -9.31 9.16 5.61
C ILE A 351 -9.04 10.13 6.75
N GLY A 352 -7.77 10.52 6.93
CA GLY A 352 -7.38 11.37 8.06
C GLY A 352 -7.75 10.74 9.41
N ASP A 353 -7.37 9.48 9.63
CA ASP A 353 -7.65 8.67 10.83
C ASP A 353 -9.14 8.38 11.10
N VAL A 354 -10.03 8.68 10.15
CA VAL A 354 -11.46 8.42 10.29
C VAL A 354 -11.87 7.28 9.36
N PRO A 355 -12.40 6.15 9.88
CA PRO A 355 -12.89 5.06 9.06
C PRO A 355 -14.17 5.48 8.30
N ARG A 356 -14.14 5.36 6.98
CA ARG A 356 -15.26 5.71 6.09
C ARG A 356 -15.49 4.59 5.08
N VAL A 357 -16.74 4.22 4.89
CA VAL A 357 -17.15 3.34 3.79
C VAL A 357 -17.50 4.21 2.60
N LEU A 358 -16.73 4.09 1.53
CA LEU A 358 -16.80 4.95 0.35
C LEU A 358 -17.08 4.12 -0.91
N GLY A 359 -17.81 4.71 -1.84
CA GLY A 359 -17.93 4.18 -3.19
C GLY A 359 -16.63 4.39 -4.00
N VAL A 360 -16.55 3.74 -5.16
CA VAL A 360 -15.36 3.86 -6.04
C VAL A 360 -15.09 5.31 -6.43
N ARG A 361 -16.15 6.07 -6.80
CA ARG A 361 -16.03 7.50 -7.14
C ARG A 361 -15.42 8.32 -6.01
N GLU A 362 -15.95 8.15 -4.80
CA GLU A 362 -15.49 8.87 -3.62
C GLU A 362 -14.05 8.50 -3.27
N LEU A 363 -13.68 7.21 -3.35
CA LEU A 363 -12.31 6.75 -3.14
C LEU A 363 -11.34 7.38 -4.14
N LEU A 364 -11.69 7.44 -5.42
CA LEU A 364 -10.85 8.06 -6.45
C LEU A 364 -10.76 9.59 -6.28
N GLN A 365 -11.81 10.24 -5.77
CA GLN A 365 -11.79 11.67 -5.44
C GLN A 365 -10.88 11.95 -4.23
N GLU A 366 -10.97 11.16 -3.16
CA GLU A 366 -10.10 11.28 -1.97
C GLU A 366 -8.64 10.99 -2.35
N TRP A 367 -8.38 9.94 -3.16
CA TRP A 367 -7.03 9.69 -3.66
C TRP A 367 -6.52 10.84 -4.54
N THR A 368 -7.36 11.41 -5.40
CA THR A 368 -6.97 12.55 -6.24
C THR A 368 -6.60 13.76 -5.39
N ALA A 369 -7.37 14.05 -4.32
CA ALA A 369 -7.05 15.12 -3.39
C ALA A 369 -5.70 14.88 -2.69
N PHE A 370 -5.46 13.67 -2.21
CA PHE A 370 -4.19 13.25 -1.64
C PHE A 370 -3.03 13.41 -2.65
N ARG A 371 -3.21 12.94 -3.89
CA ARG A 371 -2.16 13.04 -4.93
C ARG A 371 -1.88 14.49 -5.32
N VAL A 372 -2.89 15.35 -5.38
CA VAL A 372 -2.70 16.81 -5.61
C VAL A 372 -1.78 17.39 -4.55
N GLU A 373 -1.99 17.04 -3.28
CA GLU A 373 -1.12 17.51 -2.19
C GLU A 373 0.31 16.99 -2.33
N CYS A 374 0.51 15.71 -2.63
CA CYS A 374 1.85 15.16 -2.90
C CYS A 374 2.58 15.90 -4.03
N VAL A 375 1.89 16.19 -5.14
CA VAL A 375 2.49 16.91 -6.28
C VAL A 375 2.81 18.35 -5.90
N ARG A 376 1.95 19.03 -5.14
CA ARG A 376 2.21 20.41 -4.66
C ARG A 376 3.41 20.45 -3.73
N ARG A 377 3.50 19.56 -2.76
CA ARG A 377 4.61 19.46 -1.80
C ARG A 377 5.92 19.17 -2.52
N ARG A 378 5.96 18.20 -3.43
CA ARG A 378 7.10 17.93 -4.30
C ARG A 378 7.55 19.16 -5.08
N THR A 379 6.61 19.85 -5.72
CA THR A 379 6.89 21.04 -6.53
C THR A 379 7.45 22.17 -5.65
N HIS A 380 6.89 22.35 -4.46
CA HIS A 380 7.39 23.33 -3.49
C HIS A 380 8.81 23.00 -3.01
N PHE A 381 9.09 21.73 -2.74
CA PHE A 381 10.43 21.27 -2.37
C PHE A 381 11.45 21.56 -3.49
N ASP A 382 11.13 21.18 -4.73
CA ASP A 382 11.98 21.42 -5.88
C ASP A 382 12.17 22.92 -6.13
N LEU A 383 11.11 23.73 -5.98
CA LEU A 383 11.17 25.20 -6.07
C LEU A 383 12.11 25.81 -5.04
N THR A 384 11.99 25.40 -3.77
CA THR A 384 12.84 25.88 -2.67
C THR A 384 14.30 25.57 -2.96
N LYS A 385 14.61 24.32 -3.32
CA LYS A 385 15.98 23.90 -3.66
C LYS A 385 16.57 24.69 -4.84
N LYS A 386 15.74 24.99 -5.86
CA LYS A 386 16.18 25.79 -7.01
C LYS A 386 16.38 27.26 -6.65
N LYS A 387 15.52 27.82 -5.79
CA LYS A 387 15.68 29.20 -5.27
C LYS A 387 16.95 29.32 -4.42
N ASP A 388 17.23 28.38 -3.52
CA ASP A 388 18.46 28.34 -2.74
C ASP A 388 19.68 28.30 -3.67
N ARG A 389 19.63 27.45 -4.69
CA ARG A 389 20.71 27.37 -5.68
C ARG A 389 20.88 28.65 -6.49
N LEU A 390 19.79 29.27 -6.93
CA LEU A 390 19.81 30.55 -7.64
C LEU A 390 20.42 31.67 -6.77
N HIS A 391 20.03 31.68 -5.49
CA HIS A 391 20.55 32.67 -4.53
C HIS A 391 22.08 32.62 -4.41
N LEU A 392 22.64 31.40 -4.31
CA LEU A 392 24.11 31.24 -4.29
C LEU A 392 24.77 31.64 -5.61
N LEU A 393 24.17 31.30 -6.77
CA LEU A 393 24.71 31.64 -8.06
C LEU A 393 24.65 33.15 -8.37
N GLN A 394 23.67 33.87 -7.81
CA GLN A 394 23.59 35.32 -7.92
C GLN A 394 24.75 36.04 -7.22
N ALA A 395 25.19 35.51 -6.06
CA ALA A 395 26.39 36.02 -5.39
C ALA A 395 27.64 35.76 -6.23
N LEU A 396 27.77 34.54 -6.76
CA LEU A 396 28.87 34.25 -7.68
C LEU A 396 28.90 35.20 -8.89
N GLN A 397 27.75 35.52 -9.45
CA GLN A 397 27.66 36.50 -10.57
C GLN A 397 28.20 37.88 -10.17
N LYS A 398 27.86 38.37 -8.96
CA LYS A 398 28.39 39.67 -8.46
C LYS A 398 29.92 39.64 -8.33
N ILE A 399 30.47 38.56 -7.82
CA ILE A 399 31.93 38.44 -7.61
C ILE A 399 32.69 38.24 -8.92
N LEU A 400 32.10 37.53 -9.87
CA LEU A 400 32.71 37.34 -11.18
C LEU A 400 32.82 38.63 -11.99
N LEU A 401 32.06 39.68 -11.64
CA LEU A 401 32.20 41.03 -12.22
C LEU A 401 33.44 41.77 -11.68
N ASP A 402 33.95 41.37 -10.49
CA ASP A 402 35.12 41.99 -9.88
C ASP A 402 35.90 40.96 -9.04
N ILE A 403 36.52 40.01 -9.73
CA ILE A 403 37.29 38.92 -9.13
C ILE A 403 38.49 39.43 -8.36
N ASP A 404 39.15 40.47 -8.93
CA ASP A 404 40.36 41.05 -8.30
C ASP A 404 40.03 41.61 -6.92
N LYS A 405 38.89 42.27 -6.77
CA LYS A 405 38.42 42.75 -5.47
C LYS A 405 38.19 41.61 -4.48
N ALA A 406 37.57 40.49 -4.92
CA ALA A 406 37.36 39.32 -4.05
C ALA A 406 38.68 38.73 -3.56
N VAL A 407 39.65 38.57 -4.46
CA VAL A 407 41.01 38.10 -4.14
C VAL A 407 41.71 39.05 -3.20
N GLN A 408 41.59 40.36 -3.43
CA GLN A 408 42.19 41.38 -2.53
C GLN A 408 41.60 41.32 -1.12
N ILE A 409 40.27 41.19 -0.97
CA ILE A 409 39.63 41.09 0.34
C ILE A 409 40.16 39.85 1.08
N VAL A 410 40.16 38.68 0.45
CA VAL A 410 40.68 37.45 1.08
C VAL A 410 42.14 37.57 1.46
N ARG A 411 42.99 38.18 0.64
CA ARG A 411 44.43 38.35 0.90
C ARG A 411 44.73 39.41 1.95
N ALA A 412 43.88 40.41 2.12
CA ALA A 412 44.05 41.51 3.09
C ALA A 412 43.46 41.12 4.48
N THR A 413 42.67 40.05 4.56
CA THR A 413 42.12 39.57 5.82
C THR A 413 43.18 38.80 6.61
N GLU A 414 43.37 39.15 7.87
CA GLU A 414 44.40 38.55 8.72
C GLU A 414 43.95 37.22 9.36
N GLU A 415 42.67 37.16 9.74
CA GLU A 415 42.09 35.94 10.38
C GLU A 415 41.12 35.24 9.45
N GLU A 416 41.18 33.89 9.39
CA GLU A 416 40.31 33.08 8.54
C GLU A 416 38.82 33.30 8.86
N ALA A 417 38.46 33.48 10.11
CA ALA A 417 37.09 33.74 10.56
C ALA A 417 36.49 35.06 10.04
N GLU A 418 37.34 36.04 9.67
CA GLU A 418 36.89 37.34 9.13
C GLU A 418 36.69 37.34 7.64
N VAL A 419 37.10 36.31 6.88
CA VAL A 419 36.99 36.26 5.41
C VAL A 419 35.54 36.37 4.98
N VAL A 420 34.63 35.61 5.59
CA VAL A 420 33.20 35.60 5.27
C VAL A 420 32.58 36.99 5.58
N PRO A 421 32.71 37.59 6.75
CA PRO A 421 32.24 38.94 7.07
C PRO A 421 32.76 40.00 6.10
N ASN A 422 34.04 39.94 5.75
CA ASN A 422 34.66 40.93 4.85
C ASN A 422 34.15 40.81 3.43
N LEU A 423 33.87 39.58 2.94
CA LEU A 423 33.21 39.37 1.65
C LEU A 423 31.77 39.88 1.65
N MET A 424 31.01 39.66 2.73
CA MET A 424 29.66 40.18 2.92
C MET A 424 29.62 41.68 2.78
N ILE A 425 30.50 42.41 3.48
CA ILE A 425 30.57 43.88 3.41
C ILE A 425 31.04 44.34 2.02
N GLY A 426 32.08 43.70 1.48
CA GLY A 426 32.68 44.09 0.25
C GLY A 426 31.77 43.98 -1.00
N PHE A 427 30.88 43.02 -1.04
CA PHE A 427 30.00 42.72 -2.16
C PHE A 427 28.50 42.92 -1.87
N GLY A 428 28.11 43.22 -0.64
CA GLY A 428 26.72 43.33 -0.21
C GLY A 428 25.96 42.02 -0.44
N ILE A 429 26.52 40.93 0.07
CA ILE A 429 25.99 39.58 0.02
C ILE A 429 25.76 39.06 1.44
N ASP A 430 24.90 38.05 1.61
CA ASP A 430 24.65 37.43 2.91
C ASP A 430 25.69 36.34 3.25
N GLU A 431 25.60 35.80 4.46
CA GLU A 431 26.54 34.84 5.00
C GLU A 431 26.58 33.54 4.15
N PRO A 432 25.44 32.85 3.81
CA PRO A 432 25.48 31.64 2.96
C PRO A 432 26.09 31.90 1.57
N GLN A 433 25.86 33.09 1.02
CA GLN A 433 26.44 33.51 -0.22
C GLN A 433 27.96 33.74 -0.12
N ALA A 434 28.40 34.39 0.94
CA ALA A 434 29.83 34.66 1.19
C ALA A 434 30.61 33.35 1.48
N GLU A 435 30.04 32.43 2.24
CA GLU A 435 30.63 31.09 2.47
C GLU A 435 30.77 30.32 1.14
N TYR A 436 29.70 30.27 0.32
CA TYR A 436 29.75 29.61 -0.99
C TYR A 436 30.86 30.18 -1.88
N VAL A 437 31.07 31.49 -1.83
CA VAL A 437 32.10 32.16 -2.60
C VAL A 437 33.50 31.89 -2.07
N ALA A 438 33.69 31.91 -0.73
CA ALA A 438 34.98 31.66 -0.09
C ALA A 438 35.51 30.22 -0.39
N GLU A 439 34.61 29.27 -0.60
CA GLU A 439 34.95 27.87 -0.93
C GLU A 439 35.20 27.62 -2.43
N ILE A 440 35.11 28.63 -3.30
CA ILE A 440 35.32 28.45 -4.73
C ILE A 440 36.79 28.06 -5.02
N LYS A 441 36.94 26.94 -5.73
CA LYS A 441 38.26 26.49 -6.19
C LYS A 441 38.83 27.45 -7.23
N LEU A 442 40.08 27.86 -7.09
CA LEU A 442 40.76 28.80 -8.04
C LEU A 442 40.61 28.42 -9.51
N ARG A 443 40.62 27.11 -9.82
CA ARG A 443 40.40 26.59 -11.18
C ARG A 443 39.02 26.93 -11.76
N HIS A 444 38.04 27.28 -10.92
CA HIS A 444 36.68 27.67 -11.32
C HIS A 444 36.53 29.14 -11.62
N LEU A 445 37.60 29.95 -11.49
CA LEU A 445 37.59 31.39 -11.83
C LEU A 445 37.94 31.64 -13.30
N ASN A 446 37.94 30.57 -14.13
CA ASN A 446 38.20 30.72 -15.58
C ASN A 446 36.94 31.15 -16.35
N ARG A 447 37.15 31.77 -17.50
CA ARG A 447 36.09 32.31 -18.35
C ARG A 447 35.03 31.28 -18.76
N GLU A 448 35.44 30.04 -19.05
CA GLU A 448 34.52 28.98 -19.45
C GLU A 448 33.55 28.61 -18.34
N TYR A 449 34.06 28.42 -17.13
CA TYR A 449 33.24 28.12 -15.95
C TYR A 449 32.26 29.27 -15.66
N ILE A 450 32.69 30.53 -15.76
CA ILE A 450 31.86 31.70 -15.55
C ILE A 450 30.69 31.73 -16.55
N LEU A 451 30.94 31.54 -17.85
CA LEU A 451 29.91 31.54 -18.87
C LEU A 451 28.92 30.39 -18.66
N LYS A 452 29.41 29.20 -18.21
CA LYS A 452 28.57 28.07 -17.88
C LYS A 452 27.66 28.36 -16.68
N GLN A 453 28.15 29.04 -15.65
CA GLN A 453 27.32 29.40 -14.48
C GLN A 453 26.27 30.47 -14.85
N LEU A 454 26.61 31.44 -15.69
CA LEU A 454 25.64 32.45 -16.17
C LEU A 454 24.50 31.81 -16.98
N ALA A 455 24.81 30.90 -17.89
CA ALA A 455 23.80 30.12 -18.62
C ALA A 455 22.94 29.27 -17.67
N ALA A 456 23.53 28.67 -16.62
CA ALA A 456 22.81 27.94 -15.60
C ALA A 456 21.84 28.81 -14.79
N VAL A 457 22.17 30.09 -14.54
CA VAL A 457 21.27 31.03 -13.88
C VAL A 457 20.01 31.29 -14.72
N GLU A 458 20.15 31.54 -16.02
CA GLU A 458 18.99 31.76 -16.92
C GLU A 458 18.07 30.52 -16.98
N GLN A 459 18.68 29.35 -17.14
CA GLN A 459 17.92 28.10 -17.12
C GLN A 459 17.18 27.92 -15.80
N LEU A 460 17.87 28.14 -14.67
CA LEU A 460 17.31 27.98 -13.33
C LEU A 460 16.15 28.96 -13.07
N GLN A 461 16.26 30.22 -13.56
CA GLN A 461 15.17 31.19 -13.49
C GLN A 461 13.94 30.72 -14.27
N ALA A 462 14.13 30.16 -15.47
CA ALA A 462 13.03 29.62 -16.28
C ALA A 462 12.36 28.41 -15.57
N GLU A 463 13.15 27.51 -14.98
CA GLU A 463 12.64 26.37 -14.22
C GLU A 463 11.88 26.81 -12.96
N ILE A 464 12.35 27.82 -12.24
CA ILE A 464 11.67 28.43 -11.10
C ILE A 464 10.32 29.00 -11.52
N ALA A 465 10.28 29.77 -12.61
CA ALA A 465 9.06 30.38 -13.13
C ALA A 465 8.03 29.29 -13.53
N ASP A 466 8.47 28.17 -14.12
CA ASP A 466 7.59 27.03 -14.44
C ASP A 466 7.02 26.37 -13.19
N LEU A 467 7.84 26.14 -12.16
CA LEU A 467 7.40 25.55 -10.89
C LEU A 467 6.43 26.48 -10.13
N GLU A 468 6.67 27.78 -10.14
CA GLU A 468 5.76 28.79 -9.57
C GLU A 468 4.42 28.77 -10.30
N ASP A 469 4.43 28.67 -11.62
CA ASP A 469 3.24 28.53 -12.45
C ASP A 469 2.46 27.23 -12.13
N VAL A 470 3.15 26.11 -11.92
CA VAL A 470 2.52 24.85 -11.50
C VAL A 470 1.79 25.02 -10.16
N LEU A 471 2.44 25.69 -9.18
CA LEU A 471 1.83 25.91 -7.86
C LEU A 471 0.64 26.88 -7.91
N ALA A 472 0.68 27.88 -8.80
CA ALA A 472 -0.35 28.88 -8.96
C ALA A 472 -1.62 28.33 -9.65
N ARG A 473 -1.47 27.38 -10.59
CA ARG A 473 -2.57 26.89 -11.44
C ARG A 473 -2.95 25.46 -11.14
N LYS A 474 -4.15 25.25 -10.57
CA LYS A 474 -4.72 23.93 -10.31
C LYS A 474 -4.73 23.01 -11.55
N SER A 475 -5.00 23.57 -12.73
CA SER A 475 -5.02 22.83 -13.99
C SER A 475 -3.65 22.23 -14.36
N ARG A 476 -2.54 22.92 -14.02
CA ARG A 476 -1.19 22.38 -14.24
C ARG A 476 -0.92 21.16 -13.38
N VAL A 477 -1.27 21.20 -12.09
CA VAL A 477 -1.15 20.06 -11.18
C VAL A 477 -1.97 18.88 -11.70
N GLN A 478 -3.21 19.13 -12.13
CA GLN A 478 -4.06 18.09 -12.73
C GLN A 478 -3.45 17.47 -13.98
N SER A 479 -2.88 18.29 -14.87
CA SER A 479 -2.20 17.81 -16.08
C SER A 479 -1.01 16.91 -15.77
N ILE A 480 -0.23 17.23 -14.74
CA ILE A 480 0.87 16.40 -14.25
C ILE A 480 0.35 15.03 -13.78
N ILE A 481 -0.67 15.01 -12.94
CA ILE A 481 -1.26 13.76 -12.43
C ILE A 481 -1.81 12.91 -13.58
N ILE A 482 -2.51 13.50 -14.53
CA ILE A 482 -3.04 12.80 -15.72
C ILE A 482 -1.89 12.19 -16.55
N ALA A 483 -0.80 12.92 -16.75
CA ALA A 483 0.36 12.42 -17.48
C ALA A 483 1.03 11.24 -16.76
N GLU A 484 1.17 11.32 -15.43
CA GLU A 484 1.70 10.24 -14.60
C GLU A 484 0.81 9.00 -14.66
N LEU A 485 -0.51 9.15 -14.50
CA LEU A 485 -1.46 8.03 -14.58
C LEU A 485 -1.45 7.35 -15.96
N ARG A 486 -1.35 8.12 -17.05
CA ARG A 486 -1.21 7.56 -18.42
C ARG A 486 0.05 6.73 -18.58
N ALA A 487 1.18 7.24 -18.07
CA ALA A 487 2.45 6.52 -18.13
C ALA A 487 2.38 5.20 -17.32
N ILE A 488 1.76 5.22 -16.14
CA ILE A 488 1.56 4.03 -15.31
C ILE A 488 0.63 3.03 -16.01
N ALA A 489 -0.51 3.49 -16.52
CA ALA A 489 -1.46 2.64 -17.26
C ALA A 489 -0.81 1.94 -18.45
N GLN A 490 0.10 2.62 -19.16
CA GLN A 490 0.82 2.05 -20.29
C GLN A 490 1.92 1.06 -19.84
N LYS A 491 2.64 1.39 -18.76
CA LYS A 491 3.79 0.60 -18.28
C LYS A 491 3.37 -0.72 -17.64
N TYR A 492 2.27 -0.70 -16.87
CA TYR A 492 1.83 -1.84 -16.05
C TYR A 492 0.53 -2.47 -16.54
N ARG A 493 0.12 -2.19 -17.78
CA ARG A 493 -1.08 -2.80 -18.36
C ARG A 493 -0.96 -4.33 -18.36
N SER A 494 -1.96 -5.02 -17.84
CA SER A 494 -2.24 -6.38 -18.29
C SER A 494 -3.17 -6.26 -19.50
N GLU A 495 -2.89 -6.98 -20.58
CA GLU A 495 -3.71 -6.87 -21.81
C GLU A 495 -5.03 -7.62 -21.65
N GLU A 496 -5.10 -8.55 -20.70
CA GLU A 496 -6.25 -9.40 -20.43
C GLU A 496 -6.68 -9.27 -18.97
N HIS A 497 -7.98 -9.33 -18.74
CA HIS A 497 -8.52 -9.52 -17.39
C HIS A 497 -8.18 -10.92 -16.89
N THR A 498 -7.82 -11.03 -15.62
CA THR A 498 -7.63 -12.32 -14.96
C THR A 498 -8.99 -12.99 -14.69
N SER A 499 -10.02 -12.18 -14.44
CA SER A 499 -11.41 -12.62 -14.23
C SER A 499 -12.33 -12.20 -15.37
N GLU A 500 -13.29 -13.07 -15.73
CA GLU A 500 -14.29 -12.81 -16.76
C GLU A 500 -15.63 -12.39 -16.14
N LEU A 501 -16.25 -11.33 -16.69
CA LEU A 501 -17.62 -10.91 -16.33
C LEU A 501 -18.63 -11.73 -17.15
N GLN A 502 -19.57 -12.40 -16.47
CA GLN A 502 -20.72 -13.11 -17.05
C GLN A 502 -22.05 -12.48 -16.67
#